data_43682a19645ed313e8ced6d28949d649
#
_entry.id   43682a19645ed313e8ced6d28949d649
#
_cell.length_a   1.000
_cell.length_b   1.000
_cell.length_c   1.000
_cell.angle_alpha   90.00
_cell.angle_beta   90.00
_cell.angle_gamma   90.00
#
_symmetry.space_group_name_H-M   'P 1'
#
loop_
_entity.id
_entity.type
_entity.pdbx_description
1 polymer ?
#
loop_
_entity_poly.entity_id
_entity_poly.type
_entity_poly.pdbx_seq_one_letter_code
_entity_poly.pdbx_strand_id
1 'polypeptide(L)'
;MTEIGWNVGVIVIMGVCAVMDCLWKKVWMPLVWGMGVYILIWTLMSGEFSGERIMTQFLPGVLVAVILYTASVLTQGQIGRADGIVMGMLVMAAGMEQGICFMAYSLFYAFAVAVFLVAFLRKKRKTRIPFLPFLLLGYLTMLWQQMTLS
;
A
#
# COMPACT_ATOMS: atom_id res chain seq x y z
N MET A 1 -22.53 2.52 -5.74
CA MET A 1 -21.79 3.24 -6.80
C MET A 1 -20.60 4.06 -6.27
N THR A 2 -20.66 4.58 -5.06
CA THR A 2 -19.57 5.36 -4.43
C THR A 2 -18.32 4.53 -4.14
N GLU A 3 -18.46 3.28 -3.72
CA GLU A 3 -17.32 2.40 -3.42
C GLU A 3 -16.48 2.02 -4.65
N ILE A 4 -17.12 1.85 -5.81
CA ILE A 4 -16.39 1.54 -7.06
C ILE A 4 -15.50 2.72 -7.47
N GLY A 5 -16.03 3.94 -7.43
CA GLY A 5 -15.26 5.14 -7.77
C GLY A 5 -14.07 5.37 -6.82
N TRP A 6 -14.26 5.05 -5.55
CA TRP A 6 -13.23 5.08 -4.53
C TRP A 6 -12.07 4.14 -4.86
N ASN A 7 -12.36 2.86 -5.06
CA ASN A 7 -11.37 1.83 -5.35
C ASN A 7 -10.62 2.10 -6.67
N VAL A 8 -11.34 2.59 -7.70
CA VAL A 8 -10.72 2.96 -8.99
C VAL A 8 -9.69 4.07 -8.80
N GLY A 9 -10.01 5.12 -8.05
CA GLY A 9 -9.06 6.21 -7.79
C GLY A 9 -7.80 5.73 -7.07
N VAL A 10 -7.95 4.92 -6.03
CA VAL A 10 -6.82 4.33 -5.30
C VAL A 10 -5.96 3.45 -6.22
N ILE A 11 -6.58 2.59 -7.05
CA ILE A 11 -5.87 1.71 -8.00
C ILE A 11 -5.08 2.54 -9.02
N VAL A 12 -5.66 3.60 -9.56
CA VAL A 12 -4.99 4.45 -10.55
C VAL A 12 -3.75 5.12 -9.94
N ILE A 13 -3.89 5.74 -8.77
CA ILE A 13 -2.76 6.40 -8.11
C ILE A 13 -1.68 5.39 -7.74
N MET A 14 -2.07 4.24 -7.17
CA MET A 14 -1.12 3.15 -6.87
C MET A 14 -0.44 2.60 -8.12
N GLY A 15 -1.19 2.45 -9.23
CA GLY A 15 -0.65 2.00 -10.50
C GLY A 15 0.45 2.93 -11.01
N VAL A 16 0.22 4.24 -10.95
CA VAL A 16 1.24 5.23 -11.30
C VAL A 16 2.46 5.14 -10.39
N CYS A 17 2.25 5.02 -9.07
CA CYS A 17 3.35 4.84 -8.10
C CYS A 17 4.14 3.56 -8.39
N ALA A 18 3.46 2.45 -8.69
CA ALA A 18 4.09 1.17 -8.99
C ALA A 18 4.93 1.22 -10.28
N VAL A 19 4.41 1.87 -11.32
CA VAL A 19 5.16 2.07 -12.59
C VAL A 19 6.40 2.94 -12.34
N MET A 20 6.26 4.02 -11.57
CA MET A 20 7.40 4.87 -11.22
C MET A 20 8.45 4.12 -10.41
N ASP A 21 8.03 3.28 -9.46
CA ASP A 21 8.95 2.46 -8.66
C ASP A 21 9.69 1.43 -9.53
N CYS A 22 9.01 0.83 -10.50
CA CYS A 22 9.63 -0.10 -11.45
C CYS A 22 10.66 0.58 -12.37
N LEU A 23 10.33 1.77 -12.90
CA LEU A 23 11.16 2.45 -13.91
C LEU A 23 12.33 3.20 -13.27
N TRP A 24 12.08 3.95 -12.21
CA TRP A 24 13.08 4.85 -11.62
C TRP A 24 13.57 4.41 -10.25
N LYS A 25 12.98 3.36 -9.63
CA LYS A 25 13.29 2.91 -8.27
C LYS A 25 13.25 4.05 -7.24
N LYS A 26 12.47 5.08 -7.56
CA LYS A 26 12.22 6.25 -6.72
C LYS A 26 10.75 6.64 -6.88
N VAL A 27 10.05 6.72 -5.78
CA VAL A 27 8.67 7.20 -5.76
C VAL A 27 8.68 8.70 -5.52
N TRP A 28 7.94 9.42 -6.34
CA TRP A 28 7.79 10.86 -6.19
C TRP A 28 6.91 11.16 -4.97
N MET A 29 7.51 11.68 -3.90
CA MET A 29 6.81 11.96 -2.64
C MET A 29 5.53 12.79 -2.79
N PRO A 30 5.45 13.83 -3.66
CA PRO A 30 4.20 14.56 -3.88
C PRO A 30 3.04 13.68 -4.35
N LEU A 31 3.31 12.62 -5.11
CA LEU A 31 2.27 11.68 -5.57
C LEU A 31 1.73 10.85 -4.40
N VAL A 32 2.59 10.43 -3.49
CA VAL A 32 2.21 9.72 -2.26
C VAL A 32 1.34 10.62 -1.38
N TRP A 33 1.73 11.89 -1.20
CA TRP A 33 0.92 12.87 -0.48
C TRP A 33 -0.41 13.14 -1.18
N GLY A 34 -0.42 13.18 -2.52
CA GLY A 34 -1.64 13.30 -3.32
C GLY A 34 -2.63 12.16 -3.05
N MET A 35 -2.14 10.94 -2.89
CA MET A 35 -2.96 9.79 -2.47
C MET A 35 -3.58 10.02 -1.09
N GLY A 36 -2.81 10.51 -0.11
CA GLY A 36 -3.33 10.83 1.22
C GLY A 36 -4.41 11.91 1.20
N VAL A 37 -4.20 12.97 0.41
CA VAL A 37 -5.18 14.05 0.21
C VAL A 37 -6.44 13.50 -0.46
N TYR A 38 -6.31 12.65 -1.46
CA TYR A 38 -7.45 11.99 -2.12
C TYR A 38 -8.28 11.18 -1.12
N ILE A 39 -7.63 10.36 -0.29
CA ILE A 39 -8.27 9.57 0.77
C ILE A 39 -9.04 10.48 1.74
N LEU A 40 -8.41 11.58 2.18
CA LEU A 40 -9.02 12.52 3.11
C LEU A 40 -10.24 13.22 2.50
N ILE A 41 -10.11 13.76 1.29
CA ILE A 41 -11.21 14.46 0.61
C ILE A 41 -12.38 13.52 0.41
N TRP A 42 -12.12 12.29 -0.06
CA TRP A 42 -13.18 11.32 -0.29
C TRP A 42 -13.92 10.97 1.02
N THR A 43 -13.18 10.74 2.10
CA THR A 43 -13.79 10.44 3.42
C THR A 43 -14.65 11.59 3.93
N LEU A 44 -14.21 12.84 3.71
CA LEU A 44 -14.98 14.02 4.07
C LEU A 44 -16.26 14.18 3.21
N MET A 45 -16.15 13.92 1.91
CA MET A 45 -17.28 14.03 0.98
C MET A 45 -18.32 12.93 1.15
N SER A 46 -17.91 11.72 1.56
CA SER A 46 -18.84 10.61 1.81
C SER A 46 -19.72 10.82 3.04
N GLY A 47 -19.45 11.85 3.84
CA GLY A 47 -20.21 12.14 5.08
C GLY A 47 -20.05 11.08 6.17
N GLU A 48 -19.16 10.12 5.96
CA GLU A 48 -18.93 8.99 6.86
C GLU A 48 -17.85 9.27 7.92
N PHE A 49 -17.57 10.53 8.17
CA PHE A 49 -16.58 10.94 9.19
C PHE A 49 -17.19 10.76 10.59
N SER A 50 -17.14 9.53 11.09
CA SER A 50 -17.61 9.17 12.43
C SER A 50 -16.43 8.87 13.35
N GLY A 51 -16.65 9.04 14.67
CA GLY A 51 -15.64 8.70 15.68
C GLY A 51 -15.20 7.24 15.61
N GLU A 52 -16.12 6.35 15.25
CA GLU A 52 -15.85 4.93 15.06
C GLU A 52 -14.89 4.70 13.87
N ARG A 53 -15.07 5.38 12.74
CA ARG A 53 -14.20 5.28 11.57
C ARG A 53 -12.80 5.83 11.84
N ILE A 54 -12.69 6.88 12.65
CA ILE A 54 -11.39 7.40 13.08
C ILE A 54 -10.63 6.32 13.85
N MET A 55 -11.30 5.64 14.78
CA MET A 55 -10.67 4.59 15.59
C MET A 55 -10.34 3.32 14.82
N THR A 56 -11.18 2.90 13.87
CA THR A 56 -11.04 1.63 13.17
C THR A 56 -10.23 1.71 11.88
N GLN A 57 -10.10 2.88 11.28
CA GLN A 57 -9.40 3.07 10.00
C GLN A 57 -8.24 4.06 10.09
N PHE A 58 -8.51 5.30 10.53
CA PHE A 58 -7.47 6.33 10.54
C PHE A 58 -6.36 6.06 11.55
N LEU A 59 -6.71 5.77 12.78
CA LEU A 59 -5.72 5.52 13.84
C LEU A 59 -4.82 4.33 13.52
N PRO A 60 -5.33 3.14 13.12
CA PRO A 60 -4.48 2.03 12.70
C PRO A 60 -3.61 2.35 11.50
N GLY A 61 -4.13 3.07 10.50
CA GLY A 61 -3.36 3.47 9.33
C GLY A 61 -2.19 4.38 9.68
N VAL A 62 -2.40 5.37 10.54
CA VAL A 62 -1.32 6.22 11.07
C VAL A 62 -0.29 5.40 11.84
N LEU A 63 -0.73 4.50 12.71
CA LEU A 63 0.18 3.64 13.48
C LEU A 63 1.04 2.76 12.56
N VAL A 64 0.45 2.13 11.55
CA VAL A 64 1.19 1.33 10.56
C VAL A 64 2.20 2.20 9.80
N ALA A 65 1.80 3.39 9.35
CA ALA A 65 2.70 4.32 8.67
C ALA A 65 3.89 4.71 9.56
N VAL A 66 3.64 5.07 10.82
CA VAL A 66 4.68 5.48 11.78
C VAL A 66 5.61 4.31 12.10
N ILE A 67 5.08 3.12 12.36
CA ILE A 67 5.89 1.93 12.66
C ILE A 67 6.79 1.57 11.47
N LEU A 68 6.26 1.53 10.26
CA LEU A 68 7.03 1.19 9.06
C LEU A 68 8.03 2.29 8.69
N TYR A 69 7.67 3.56 8.88
CA TYR A 69 8.59 4.67 8.68
C TYR A 69 9.76 4.64 9.67
N THR A 70 9.49 4.41 10.96
CA THR A 70 10.54 4.27 11.98
C THR A 70 11.41 3.03 11.72
N ALA A 71 10.82 1.91 11.33
CA ALA A 71 11.57 0.72 10.90
C ALA A 71 12.47 1.04 9.69
N SER A 72 11.99 1.81 8.72
CA SER A 72 12.79 2.24 7.57
C SER A 72 13.98 3.11 7.98
N VAL A 73 13.79 4.01 8.94
CA VAL A 73 14.89 4.84 9.47
C VAL A 73 15.91 3.99 10.22
N LEU A 74 15.45 3.07 11.08
CA LEU A 74 16.31 2.19 11.87
C LEU A 74 17.11 1.20 11.00
N THR A 75 16.52 0.72 9.91
CA THR A 75 17.18 -0.19 8.95
C THR A 75 18.03 0.54 7.91
N GLN A 76 18.28 1.84 8.09
CA GLN A 76 19.08 2.68 7.18
C GLN A 76 18.57 2.63 5.73
N GLY A 77 17.24 2.56 5.55
CA GLY A 77 16.58 2.61 4.26
C GLY A 77 16.58 1.28 3.49
N GLN A 78 16.79 0.15 4.16
CA GLN A 78 16.58 -1.18 3.55
C GLN A 78 15.11 -1.38 3.19
N ILE A 79 14.20 -0.86 4.02
CA ILE A 79 12.77 -0.75 3.73
C ILE A 79 12.53 0.61 3.08
N GLY A 80 11.83 0.66 1.96
CA GLY A 80 11.49 1.92 1.29
C GLY A 80 10.64 2.83 2.19
N ARG A 81 11.07 4.08 2.41
CA ARG A 81 10.30 5.04 3.24
C ARG A 81 8.92 5.30 2.66
N ALA A 82 8.82 5.37 1.34
CA ALA A 82 7.55 5.55 0.63
C ALA A 82 6.62 4.36 0.83
N ASP A 83 7.15 3.14 0.85
CA ASP A 83 6.36 1.91 0.98
C ASP A 83 5.59 1.88 2.30
N GLY A 84 6.25 2.27 3.40
CA GLY A 84 5.62 2.35 4.72
C GLY A 84 4.47 3.37 4.78
N ILE A 85 4.66 4.54 4.16
CA ILE A 85 3.63 5.58 4.10
C ILE A 85 2.45 5.11 3.24
N VAL A 86 2.71 4.53 2.06
CA VAL A 86 1.67 4.00 1.17
C VAL A 86 0.88 2.88 1.85
N MET A 87 1.56 1.96 2.55
CA MET A 87 0.89 0.92 3.34
C MET A 87 -0.04 1.50 4.39
N GLY A 88 0.42 2.49 5.16
CA GLY A 88 -0.43 3.17 6.15
C GLY A 88 -1.65 3.84 5.53
N MET A 89 -1.48 4.51 4.38
CA MET A 89 -2.58 5.13 3.65
C MET A 89 -3.60 4.10 3.13
N LEU A 90 -3.14 2.94 2.69
CA LEU A 90 -4.04 1.85 2.26
C LEU A 90 -4.82 1.25 3.43
N VAL A 91 -4.19 1.12 4.61
CA VAL A 91 -4.90 0.72 5.83
C VAL A 91 -5.96 1.75 6.21
N MET A 92 -5.65 3.06 6.08
CA MET A 92 -6.65 4.12 6.27
C MET A 92 -7.82 4.00 5.30
N ALA A 93 -7.55 3.61 4.05
CA ALA A 93 -8.56 3.47 3.01
C ALA A 93 -9.44 2.23 3.20
N ALA A 94 -8.83 1.08 3.49
CA ALA A 94 -9.50 -0.22 3.53
C ALA A 94 -9.96 -0.65 4.93
N GLY A 95 -9.44 -0.02 5.99
CA GLY A 95 -9.64 -0.44 7.38
C GLY A 95 -8.63 -1.50 7.82
N MET A 96 -8.61 -1.77 9.14
CA MET A 96 -7.60 -2.62 9.77
C MET A 96 -7.66 -4.08 9.27
N GLU A 97 -8.84 -4.67 9.23
CA GLU A 97 -9.00 -6.08 8.83
C GLU A 97 -8.55 -6.32 7.39
N GLN A 98 -9.06 -5.53 6.48
CA GLN A 98 -8.70 -5.59 5.06
C GLN A 98 -7.25 -5.18 4.84
N GLY A 99 -6.76 -4.22 5.63
CA GLY A 99 -5.38 -3.77 5.63
C GLY A 99 -4.39 -4.90 5.93
N ILE A 100 -4.66 -5.72 6.94
CA ILE A 100 -3.83 -6.88 7.27
C ILE A 100 -3.85 -7.90 6.13
N CYS A 101 -5.00 -8.17 5.54
CA CYS A 101 -5.14 -9.12 4.44
C CYS A 101 -4.30 -8.70 3.22
N PHE A 102 -4.45 -7.45 2.74
CA PHE A 102 -3.67 -7.01 1.58
C PHE A 102 -2.16 -6.93 1.87
N MET A 103 -1.76 -6.57 3.09
CA MET A 103 -0.35 -6.62 3.50
C MET A 103 0.20 -8.04 3.42
N ALA A 104 -0.54 -9.03 3.92
CA ALA A 104 -0.14 -10.43 3.85
C ALA A 104 0.02 -10.90 2.41
N TYR A 105 -0.93 -10.60 1.52
CA TYR A 105 -0.83 -10.93 0.09
C TYR A 105 0.36 -10.22 -0.56
N SER A 106 0.57 -8.95 -0.29
CA SER A 106 1.68 -8.17 -0.86
C SER A 106 3.04 -8.72 -0.45
N LEU A 107 3.19 -9.07 0.83
CA LEU A 107 4.41 -9.70 1.37
C LEU A 107 4.64 -11.08 0.77
N PHE A 108 3.57 -11.86 0.60
CA PHE A 108 3.65 -13.19 -0.03
C PHE A 108 4.14 -13.09 -1.48
N TYR A 109 3.57 -12.17 -2.28
CA TYR A 109 4.03 -11.95 -3.65
C TYR A 109 5.48 -11.46 -3.72
N ALA A 110 5.85 -10.50 -2.86
CA ALA A 110 7.21 -10.00 -2.78
C ALA A 110 8.20 -11.10 -2.40
N PHE A 111 7.85 -11.95 -1.44
CA PHE A 111 8.65 -13.09 -1.02
C PHE A 111 8.80 -14.13 -2.14
N ALA A 112 7.71 -14.50 -2.80
CA ALA A 112 7.75 -15.48 -3.89
C ALA A 112 8.67 -15.02 -5.03
N VAL A 113 8.57 -13.73 -5.41
CA VAL A 113 9.44 -13.16 -6.45
C VAL A 113 10.88 -13.04 -5.97
N ALA A 114 11.12 -12.67 -4.70
CA ALA A 114 12.46 -12.60 -4.14
C ALA A 114 13.15 -13.99 -4.17
N VAL A 115 12.42 -15.04 -3.75
CA VAL A 115 12.91 -16.44 -3.81
C VAL A 115 13.21 -16.85 -5.24
N PHE A 116 12.31 -16.55 -6.18
CA PHE A 116 12.51 -16.84 -7.60
C PHE A 116 13.76 -16.15 -8.16
N LEU A 117 13.94 -14.85 -7.88
CA LEU A 117 15.11 -14.09 -8.34
C LEU A 117 16.43 -14.62 -7.77
N VAL A 118 16.44 -15.04 -6.50
CA VAL A 118 17.64 -15.58 -5.86
C VAL A 118 17.94 -16.99 -6.36
N ALA A 119 16.91 -17.86 -6.43
CA ALA A 119 17.09 -19.27 -6.79
C ALA A 119 17.40 -19.47 -8.27
N PHE A 120 16.70 -18.77 -9.18
CA PHE A 120 16.78 -19.00 -10.62
C PHE A 120 17.72 -18.04 -11.35
N LEU A 121 17.71 -16.74 -10.98
CA LEU A 121 18.51 -15.74 -11.66
C LEU A 121 19.86 -15.44 -10.98
N ARG A 122 20.16 -16.12 -9.85
CA ARG A 122 21.41 -15.95 -9.09
C ARG A 122 21.77 -14.49 -8.84
N LYS A 123 20.77 -13.60 -8.77
CA LYS A 123 20.99 -12.18 -8.49
C LYS A 123 21.53 -12.00 -7.07
N LYS A 124 22.44 -11.05 -6.91
CA LYS A 124 23.03 -10.74 -5.60
C LYS A 124 21.93 -10.29 -4.61
N ARG A 125 22.01 -10.73 -3.36
CA ARG A 125 21.06 -10.38 -2.28
C ARG A 125 20.82 -8.87 -2.06
N LYS A 126 21.68 -8.02 -2.61
CA LYS A 126 21.57 -6.54 -2.53
C LYS A 126 20.75 -5.90 -3.67
N THR A 127 20.12 -6.69 -4.53
CA THR A 127 19.27 -6.13 -5.61
C THR A 127 18.00 -5.53 -4.98
N ARG A 128 17.78 -4.23 -5.15
CA ARG A 128 16.54 -3.57 -4.72
C ARG A 128 15.40 -4.05 -5.61
N ILE A 129 14.41 -4.67 -5.01
CA ILE A 129 13.18 -5.12 -5.66
C ILE A 129 12.14 -4.02 -5.44
N PRO A 130 11.48 -3.50 -6.48
CA PRO A 130 10.40 -2.54 -6.30
C PRO A 130 9.25 -3.21 -5.53
N PHE A 131 8.80 -2.62 -4.43
CA PHE A 131 7.79 -3.22 -3.55
C PHE A 131 6.37 -2.77 -3.90
N LEU A 132 6.21 -1.56 -4.43
CA LEU A 132 4.90 -0.98 -4.77
C LEU A 132 4.07 -1.81 -5.76
N PRO A 133 4.63 -2.46 -6.81
CA PRO A 133 3.83 -3.34 -7.66
C PRO A 133 3.25 -4.55 -6.91
N PHE A 134 3.93 -5.04 -5.88
CA PHE A 134 3.39 -6.13 -5.05
C PHE A 134 2.29 -5.64 -4.11
N LEU A 135 2.37 -4.40 -3.62
CA LEU A 135 1.28 -3.75 -2.91
C LEU A 135 0.03 -3.61 -3.80
N LEU A 136 0.21 -3.20 -5.04
CA LEU A 136 -0.88 -3.11 -6.01
C LEU A 136 -1.52 -4.47 -6.26
N LEU A 137 -0.73 -5.52 -6.48
CA LEU A 137 -1.22 -6.89 -6.67
C LEU A 137 -1.98 -7.39 -5.43
N GLY A 138 -1.44 -7.15 -4.23
CA GLY A 138 -2.08 -7.52 -2.98
C GLY A 138 -3.44 -6.82 -2.81
N TYR A 139 -3.51 -5.53 -3.13
CA TYR A 139 -4.75 -4.76 -3.08
C TYR A 139 -5.79 -5.25 -4.09
N LEU A 140 -5.37 -5.52 -5.33
CA LEU A 140 -6.26 -6.09 -6.35
C LEU A 140 -6.78 -7.49 -5.96
N THR A 141 -5.93 -8.33 -5.37
CA THR A 141 -6.33 -9.66 -4.90
C THR A 141 -7.37 -9.56 -3.78
N MET A 142 -7.18 -8.62 -2.85
CA MET A 142 -8.14 -8.35 -1.78
C MET A 142 -9.50 -7.91 -2.35
N LEU A 143 -9.51 -6.97 -3.30
CA LEU A 143 -10.75 -6.52 -3.95
C LEU A 143 -11.44 -7.65 -4.71
N TRP A 144 -10.67 -8.47 -5.42
CA TRP A 144 -11.22 -9.64 -6.11
C TRP A 144 -11.91 -10.61 -5.13
N GLN A 145 -11.28 -10.87 -3.99
CA GLN A 145 -11.85 -11.73 -2.96
C GLN A 145 -13.14 -11.14 -2.38
N GLN A 146 -13.22 -9.85 -2.16
CA GLN A 146 -14.44 -9.19 -1.72
C GLN A 146 -15.57 -9.32 -2.73
N MET A 147 -15.28 -9.18 -4.02
CA MET A 147 -16.27 -9.30 -5.09
C MET A 147 -16.79 -10.75 -5.25
N THR A 148 -15.95 -11.74 -4.93
CA THR A 148 -16.32 -13.16 -5.05
C THR A 148 -17.05 -13.70 -3.82
N LEU A 149 -16.85 -13.09 -2.66
CA LEU A 149 -17.47 -13.48 -1.39
C LEU A 149 -18.74 -12.66 -1.05
N SER A 150 -18.98 -11.59 -1.79
CA SER A 150 -20.18 -10.76 -1.69
C SER A 150 -21.29 -11.27 -2.58
#